data_50ee32c7ed5a980036eb08ae7e1100ab
#
_entry.id   50ee32c7ed5a980036eb08ae7e1100ab
#
_cell.length_a   1.000
_cell.length_b   1.000
_cell.length_c   1.000
_cell.angle_alpha   90.00
_cell.angle_beta   90.00
_cell.angle_gamma   90.00
#
_symmetry.space_group_name_H-M   'P 1'
#
loop_
_entity.id
_entity.type
_entity.pdbx_description
1 polymer ?
#
loop_
_entity_poly.entity_id
_entity_poly.type
_entity_poly.pdbx_seq_one_letter_code
_entity_poly.pdbx_strand_id
1 'polypeptide(L)'
;LKKQSSSIEPTTGVGTIVFDLETNGLLKDATRIHCIALHWDDNNRTETFNDENYSTPELDIKEDAPMGSNYSITTGISWLETADFLVGHNIIGFDIPIIKRLYPWFNPRGIIIDTLLLSRLYHPNLLDIDKTRCWKHMPLQLYGRHSLESYGYRLNEYKGNFGKTTDWKEWSQEMQDYCVQDVAVTTKLCKHFHKYLNGSR
;
A
#
# COMPACT_ATOMS: atom_id res chain seq x y z
N LEU A 1 -29.77 -16.14 -23.73
CA LEU A 1 -28.66 -15.19 -23.62
C LEU A 1 -27.55 -15.85 -22.80
N LYS A 2 -26.53 -16.39 -23.49
CA LYS A 2 -25.30 -16.94 -22.86
C LYS A 2 -24.51 -15.76 -22.28
N LYS A 3 -24.29 -15.75 -20.95
CA LYS A 3 -23.30 -14.89 -20.34
C LYS A 3 -21.91 -15.29 -20.89
N GLN A 4 -21.29 -14.45 -21.70
CA GLN A 4 -19.87 -14.52 -21.95
C GLN A 4 -19.17 -14.14 -20.65
N SER A 5 -18.58 -15.12 -19.95
CA SER A 5 -17.55 -14.88 -18.96
C SER A 5 -16.34 -14.39 -19.74
N SER A 6 -16.05 -13.11 -19.73
CA SER A 6 -14.74 -12.61 -20.15
C SER A 6 -13.71 -13.13 -19.14
N SER A 7 -13.07 -14.22 -19.44
CA SER A 7 -11.83 -14.60 -18.79
C SER A 7 -10.81 -13.52 -19.13
N ILE A 8 -10.43 -12.72 -18.14
CA ILE A 8 -9.26 -11.85 -18.27
C ILE A 8 -8.09 -12.81 -18.41
N GLU A 9 -7.49 -12.88 -19.61
CA GLU A 9 -6.26 -13.60 -19.86
C GLU A 9 -5.20 -13.07 -18.89
N PRO A 10 -4.40 -13.95 -18.24
CA PRO A 10 -3.33 -13.48 -17.37
C PRO A 10 -2.36 -12.64 -18.21
N THR A 11 -2.22 -11.38 -17.85
CA THR A 11 -1.18 -10.52 -18.37
C THR A 11 0.18 -11.11 -17.94
N THR A 12 1.24 -10.83 -18.68
CA THR A 12 2.62 -11.26 -18.34
C THR A 12 3.19 -10.47 -17.15
N GLY A 13 2.35 -9.99 -16.26
CA GLY A 13 2.71 -9.22 -15.07
C GLY A 13 3.18 -10.09 -13.90
N VAL A 14 3.66 -9.45 -12.87
CA VAL A 14 4.19 -10.10 -11.65
C VAL A 14 3.12 -10.31 -10.56
N GLY A 15 1.85 -10.39 -10.94
CA GLY A 15 0.75 -10.64 -9.99
C GLY A 15 0.34 -9.41 -9.18
N THR A 16 -0.01 -9.61 -7.91
CA THR A 16 -0.49 -8.53 -7.02
C THR A 16 0.64 -7.91 -6.23
N ILE A 17 0.82 -6.59 -6.39
CA ILE A 17 1.71 -5.78 -5.53
C ILE A 17 0.87 -4.87 -4.64
N VAL A 18 1.02 -5.05 -3.32
CA VAL A 18 0.53 -4.11 -2.31
C VAL A 18 1.63 -3.14 -1.99
N PHE A 19 1.36 -1.83 -1.99
CA PHE A 19 2.38 -0.84 -1.75
C PHE A 19 1.90 0.36 -0.95
N ASP A 20 2.86 1.05 -0.37
CA ASP A 20 2.74 2.32 0.31
C ASP A 20 4.01 3.13 0.12
N LEU A 21 3.96 4.46 0.27
CA LEU A 21 5.13 5.33 0.18
C LEU A 21 5.08 6.48 1.19
N GLU A 22 6.27 6.94 1.59
CA GLU A 22 6.42 8.09 2.47
C GLU A 22 7.14 9.23 1.75
N THR A 23 6.69 10.46 2.02
CA THR A 23 7.16 11.67 1.34
C THR A 23 7.49 12.78 2.33
N ASN A 24 8.27 13.77 1.86
CA ASN A 24 8.61 14.95 2.65
C ASN A 24 7.50 16.01 2.73
N GLY A 25 6.27 15.70 2.32
CA GLY A 25 5.15 16.64 2.37
C GLY A 25 3.86 16.10 1.80
N LEU A 26 2.80 16.90 1.84
CA LEU A 26 1.52 16.54 1.24
C LEU A 26 1.56 16.64 -0.29
N LEU A 27 0.51 16.14 -0.96
CA LEU A 27 0.43 16.04 -2.43
C LEU A 27 0.89 17.29 -3.19
N LYS A 28 0.61 18.49 -2.70
CA LYS A 28 1.00 19.74 -3.37
C LYS A 28 2.45 20.14 -3.12
N ASP A 29 2.97 19.79 -1.95
CA ASP A 29 4.23 20.30 -1.42
C ASP A 29 5.37 19.27 -1.48
N ALA A 30 5.04 17.97 -1.59
CA ALA A 30 6.03 16.92 -1.64
C ALA A 30 6.96 17.09 -2.85
N THR A 31 8.26 17.08 -2.59
CA THR A 31 9.30 17.18 -3.61
C THR A 31 10.15 15.91 -3.70
N ARG A 32 9.96 14.98 -2.75
CA ARG A 32 10.74 13.75 -2.65
C ARG A 32 9.90 12.62 -2.06
N ILE A 33 10.10 11.41 -2.58
CA ILE A 33 9.72 10.16 -1.94
C ILE A 33 10.90 9.71 -1.08
N HIS A 34 10.67 9.46 0.20
CA HIS A 34 11.69 9.00 1.14
C HIS A 34 11.89 7.49 1.07
N CYS A 35 10.80 6.75 1.06
CA CYS A 35 10.82 5.29 0.91
C CYS A 35 9.54 4.78 0.26
N ILE A 36 9.64 3.59 -0.30
CA ILE A 36 8.50 2.79 -0.79
C ILE A 36 8.64 1.40 -0.18
N ALA A 37 7.53 0.81 0.25
CA ALA A 37 7.45 -0.60 0.59
C ALA A 37 6.54 -1.32 -0.41
N LEU A 38 7.01 -2.44 -0.95
CA LEU A 38 6.25 -3.32 -1.85
C LEU A 38 6.10 -4.68 -1.21
N HIS A 39 4.90 -5.24 -1.28
CA HIS A 39 4.61 -6.61 -0.89
C HIS A 39 4.02 -7.37 -2.07
N TRP A 40 4.67 -8.44 -2.50
CA TRP A 40 4.17 -9.37 -3.49
C TRP A 40 3.33 -10.44 -2.80
N ASP A 41 2.02 -10.40 -3.00
CA ASP A 41 1.08 -11.32 -2.31
C ASP A 41 1.26 -12.78 -2.74
N ASP A 42 1.70 -13.01 -3.98
CA ASP A 42 1.87 -14.34 -4.56
C ASP A 42 2.98 -15.17 -3.89
N ASN A 43 4.07 -14.54 -3.47
CA ASN A 43 5.21 -15.20 -2.82
C ASN A 43 5.44 -14.72 -1.38
N ASN A 44 4.57 -13.88 -0.86
CA ASN A 44 4.62 -13.33 0.50
C ASN A 44 5.95 -12.62 0.82
N ARG A 45 6.52 -11.94 -0.17
CA ARG A 45 7.78 -11.19 -0.06
C ARG A 45 7.50 -9.71 0.14
N THR A 46 8.24 -9.06 1.03
CA THR A 46 8.21 -7.60 1.21
C THR A 46 9.61 -7.03 1.03
N GLU A 47 9.72 -5.98 0.22
CA GLU A 47 10.97 -5.25 -0.02
C GLU A 47 10.76 -3.77 0.19
N THR A 48 11.85 -3.09 0.54
CA THR A 48 11.89 -1.65 0.75
C THR A 48 12.84 -0.96 -0.21
N PHE A 49 12.52 0.26 -0.57
CA PHE A 49 13.22 1.07 -1.56
C PHE A 49 13.43 2.46 -0.98
N ASN A 50 14.67 2.92 -0.94
CA ASN A 50 15.05 4.28 -0.58
C ASN A 50 16.38 4.64 -1.23
N ASP A 51 16.70 5.94 -1.32
CA ASP A 51 17.95 6.41 -1.93
C ASP A 51 19.03 6.71 -0.88
N GLU A 52 18.75 6.57 0.42
CA GLU A 52 19.66 6.95 1.51
C GLU A 52 20.75 5.91 1.79
N ASN A 53 20.39 4.64 1.70
CA ASN A 53 21.28 3.50 2.00
C ASN A 53 21.67 2.72 0.74
N TYR A 54 21.45 3.32 -0.42
CA TYR A 54 21.76 2.71 -1.71
C TYR A 54 23.24 2.88 -2.04
N SER A 55 23.99 1.79 -2.06
CA SER A 55 25.44 1.84 -2.23
C SER A 55 25.96 1.35 -3.58
N THR A 56 25.11 0.88 -4.52
CA THR A 56 25.59 0.42 -5.84
C THR A 56 24.56 0.64 -6.96
N PRO A 57 25.02 1.09 -8.16
CA PRO A 57 24.17 1.27 -9.34
C PRO A 57 24.01 -0.01 -10.17
N GLU A 58 24.22 -1.20 -9.64
CA GLU A 58 24.10 -2.43 -10.42
C GLU A 58 22.67 -2.99 -10.41
N LEU A 59 22.12 -3.04 -11.61
CA LEU A 59 20.78 -3.49 -12.00
C LEU A 59 20.50 -4.99 -11.77
N ASP A 60 21.26 -5.70 -10.97
CA ASP A 60 21.02 -7.10 -10.69
C ASP A 60 20.15 -7.28 -9.44
N ILE A 61 18.84 -7.20 -9.64
CA ILE A 61 17.90 -7.81 -8.69
C ILE A 61 18.09 -9.32 -8.81
N LYS A 62 18.98 -9.86 -7.99
CA LYS A 62 19.13 -11.32 -7.86
C LYS A 62 17.85 -11.83 -7.19
N GLU A 63 17.22 -12.85 -7.78
CA GLU A 63 16.09 -13.58 -7.16
C GLU A 63 16.43 -14.08 -5.76
N ASP A 64 17.72 -14.20 -5.43
CA ASP A 64 18.25 -14.67 -4.14
C ASP A 64 18.78 -13.55 -3.24
N ALA A 65 18.47 -12.26 -3.48
CA ALA A 65 18.91 -11.17 -2.61
C ALA A 65 18.34 -11.37 -1.19
N PRO A 66 19.16 -11.20 -0.13
CA PRO A 66 18.68 -11.39 1.23
C PRO A 66 17.55 -10.41 1.55
N MET A 67 16.51 -10.88 2.27
CA MET A 67 15.42 -10.05 2.76
C MET A 67 15.98 -8.82 3.49
N GLY A 68 15.54 -7.63 3.10
CA GLY A 68 15.99 -6.36 3.68
C GLY A 68 17.03 -5.60 2.84
N SER A 69 17.30 -6.02 1.60
CA SER A 69 18.11 -5.25 0.67
C SER A 69 17.40 -3.94 0.32
N ASN A 70 18.04 -2.81 0.56
CA ASN A 70 17.51 -1.51 0.14
C ASN A 70 17.85 -1.27 -1.34
N TYR A 71 16.83 -1.11 -2.15
CA TYR A 71 16.93 -0.73 -3.56
C TYR A 71 16.55 0.73 -3.75
N SER A 72 16.94 1.32 -4.89
CA SER A 72 16.57 2.71 -5.18
C SER A 72 15.06 2.90 -5.35
N ILE A 73 14.58 4.12 -5.09
CA ILE A 73 13.19 4.51 -5.34
C ILE A 73 12.77 4.22 -6.78
N THR A 74 13.64 4.54 -7.74
CA THR A 74 13.40 4.29 -9.17
C THR A 74 13.15 2.82 -9.48
N THR A 75 13.89 1.92 -8.83
CA THR A 75 13.68 0.47 -8.95
C THR A 75 12.31 0.07 -8.41
N GLY A 76 11.92 0.57 -7.24
CA GLY A 76 10.59 0.31 -6.66
C GLY A 76 9.46 0.77 -7.60
N ILE A 77 9.58 1.97 -8.18
CA ILE A 77 8.59 2.50 -9.13
C ILE A 77 8.52 1.63 -10.40
N SER A 78 9.66 1.13 -10.89
CA SER A 78 9.68 0.24 -12.06
C SER A 78 8.94 -1.08 -11.78
N TRP A 79 9.04 -1.62 -10.57
CA TRP A 79 8.26 -2.79 -10.17
C TRP A 79 6.75 -2.51 -10.18
N LEU A 80 6.31 -1.34 -9.72
CA LEU A 80 4.89 -0.97 -9.74
C LEU A 80 4.31 -0.97 -11.17
N GLU A 81 5.12 -0.68 -12.20
CA GLU A 81 4.65 -0.71 -13.60
C GLU A 81 4.40 -2.13 -14.12
N THR A 82 5.03 -3.14 -13.51
CA THR A 82 4.92 -4.54 -13.94
C THR A 82 3.77 -5.31 -13.29
N ALA A 83 3.14 -4.73 -12.25
CA ALA A 83 2.06 -5.40 -11.52
C ALA A 83 0.81 -5.60 -12.37
N ASP A 84 0.14 -6.75 -12.23
CA ASP A 84 -1.20 -6.98 -12.75
C ASP A 84 -2.26 -6.26 -11.91
N PHE A 85 -2.05 -6.24 -10.59
CA PHE A 85 -2.88 -5.52 -9.63
C PHE A 85 -2.01 -4.67 -8.71
N LEU A 86 -2.30 -3.37 -8.67
CA LEU A 86 -1.72 -2.43 -7.73
C LEU A 86 -2.70 -2.16 -6.60
N VAL A 87 -2.32 -2.52 -5.39
CA VAL A 87 -3.16 -2.38 -4.20
C VAL A 87 -2.52 -1.40 -3.24
N GLY A 88 -3.33 -0.52 -2.66
CA GLY A 88 -2.88 0.37 -1.59
C GLY A 88 -4.06 1.06 -0.90
N HIS A 89 -3.77 1.92 0.05
CA HIS A 89 -4.80 2.64 0.81
C HIS A 89 -4.75 4.13 0.50
N ASN A 90 -5.76 4.65 -0.19
CA ASN A 90 -5.81 6.03 -0.71
C ASN A 90 -4.79 6.32 -1.83
N ILE A 91 -4.32 5.30 -2.52
CA ILE A 91 -3.28 5.43 -3.55
C ILE A 91 -3.74 6.24 -4.77
N ILE A 92 -5.04 6.23 -5.07
CA ILE A 92 -5.61 7.06 -6.15
C ILE A 92 -5.59 8.54 -5.76
N GLY A 93 -5.75 8.84 -4.47
CA GLY A 93 -5.78 10.21 -3.96
C GLY A 93 -4.40 10.78 -3.62
N PHE A 94 -3.38 9.94 -3.44
CA PHE A 94 -2.08 10.39 -2.96
C PHE A 94 -0.89 9.75 -3.71
N ASP A 95 -0.64 8.48 -3.53
CA ASP A 95 0.61 7.81 -3.95
C ASP A 95 0.81 7.87 -5.47
N ILE A 96 -0.16 7.45 -6.24
CA ILE A 96 -0.08 7.45 -7.71
C ILE A 96 0.10 8.87 -8.27
N PRO A 97 -0.65 9.89 -7.83
CA PRO A 97 -0.40 11.28 -8.22
C PRO A 97 0.99 11.80 -7.84
N ILE A 98 1.52 11.43 -6.67
CA ILE A 98 2.89 11.79 -6.26
C ILE A 98 3.91 11.17 -7.20
N ILE A 99 3.83 9.86 -7.44
CA ILE A 99 4.76 9.16 -8.33
C ILE A 99 4.70 9.79 -9.73
N LYS A 100 3.52 9.97 -10.32
CA LYS A 100 3.37 10.57 -11.65
C LYS A 100 3.95 11.98 -11.75
N ARG A 101 3.88 12.77 -10.68
CA ARG A 101 4.43 14.12 -10.64
C ARG A 101 5.94 14.13 -10.57
N LEU A 102 6.53 13.28 -9.73
CA LEU A 102 7.98 13.23 -9.51
C LEU A 102 8.69 12.37 -10.55
N TYR A 103 8.01 11.37 -11.09
CA TYR A 103 8.49 10.42 -12.10
C TYR A 103 7.51 10.38 -13.28
N PRO A 104 7.55 11.35 -14.21
CA PRO A 104 6.56 11.50 -15.28
C PRO A 104 6.48 10.32 -16.27
N TRP A 105 7.49 9.45 -16.28
CA TRP A 105 7.53 8.23 -17.08
C TRP A 105 6.65 7.10 -16.48
N PHE A 106 6.29 7.18 -15.21
CA PHE A 106 5.48 6.17 -14.53
C PHE A 106 4.10 6.00 -15.16
N ASN A 107 3.86 4.82 -15.72
CA ASN A 107 2.62 4.49 -16.41
C ASN A 107 2.18 3.06 -16.08
N PRO A 108 1.60 2.81 -14.90
CA PRO A 108 1.17 1.48 -14.50
C PRO A 108 0.06 0.98 -15.42
N ARG A 109 0.17 -0.29 -15.83
CA ARG A 109 -0.79 -0.96 -16.72
C ARG A 109 -1.78 -1.83 -15.96
N GLY A 110 -1.46 -2.20 -14.74
CA GLY A 110 -2.28 -3.05 -13.90
C GLY A 110 -3.56 -2.39 -13.41
N ILE A 111 -4.45 -3.21 -12.88
CA ILE A 111 -5.69 -2.76 -12.25
C ILE A 111 -5.37 -2.14 -10.89
N ILE A 112 -5.84 -0.92 -10.67
CA ILE A 112 -5.62 -0.21 -9.41
C ILE A 112 -6.76 -0.53 -8.44
N ILE A 113 -6.42 -1.02 -7.26
CA ILE A 113 -7.34 -1.36 -6.18
C ILE A 113 -7.03 -0.46 -4.97
N ASP A 114 -7.92 0.49 -4.70
CA ASP A 114 -7.79 1.39 -3.56
C ASP A 114 -8.67 0.93 -2.40
N THR A 115 -8.04 0.47 -1.31
CA THR A 115 -8.75 -0.10 -0.16
C THR A 115 -9.54 0.95 0.63
N LEU A 116 -9.23 2.26 0.52
CA LEU A 116 -10.06 3.33 1.08
C LEU A 116 -11.40 3.42 0.33
N LEU A 117 -11.37 3.33 -1.00
CA LEU A 117 -12.60 3.35 -1.80
C LEU A 117 -13.43 2.09 -1.56
N LEU A 118 -12.81 0.91 -1.49
CA LEU A 118 -13.50 -0.34 -1.13
C LEU A 118 -14.15 -0.24 0.25
N SER A 119 -13.44 0.33 1.22
CA SER A 119 -13.95 0.54 2.56
C SER A 119 -15.21 1.42 2.57
N ARG A 120 -15.19 2.54 1.86
CA ARG A 120 -16.34 3.44 1.75
C ARG A 120 -17.52 2.82 1.02
N LEU A 121 -17.24 1.99 0.00
CA LEU A 121 -18.26 1.31 -0.78
C LEU A 121 -18.95 0.19 0.00
N TYR A 122 -18.18 -0.67 0.66
CA TYR A 122 -18.72 -1.89 1.29
C TYR A 122 -19.07 -1.72 2.77
N HIS A 123 -18.54 -0.70 3.43
CA HIS A 123 -18.77 -0.40 4.84
C HIS A 123 -19.22 1.04 5.08
N PRO A 124 -20.30 1.54 4.41
CA PRO A 124 -20.76 2.92 4.58
C PRO A 124 -21.25 3.20 6.02
N ASN A 125 -21.67 2.17 6.74
CA ASN A 125 -22.17 2.21 8.11
C ASN A 125 -21.10 1.81 9.17
N LEU A 126 -19.83 2.08 8.89
CA LEU A 126 -18.72 1.62 9.73
C LEU A 126 -18.81 2.12 11.18
N LEU A 127 -19.37 3.32 11.41
CA LEU A 127 -19.58 3.84 12.75
C LEU A 127 -20.54 2.96 13.59
N ASP A 128 -21.60 2.48 12.97
CA ASP A 128 -22.59 1.64 13.65
C ASP A 128 -21.99 0.26 13.95
N ILE A 129 -21.20 -0.27 13.00
CA ILE A 129 -20.44 -1.51 13.20
C ILE A 129 -19.48 -1.37 14.39
N ASP A 130 -18.73 -0.28 14.47
CA ASP A 130 -17.76 -0.05 15.55
C ASP A 130 -18.46 0.08 16.92
N LYS A 131 -19.58 0.78 16.98
CA LYS A 131 -20.37 0.94 18.22
C LYS A 131 -20.90 -0.40 18.73
N THR A 132 -21.30 -1.30 17.83
CA THR A 132 -21.82 -2.62 18.23
C THR A 132 -20.74 -3.60 18.67
N ARG A 133 -19.51 -3.47 18.12
CA ARG A 133 -18.41 -4.40 18.41
C ARG A 133 -17.60 -4.08 19.65
N CYS A 134 -17.63 -2.84 20.15
CA CYS A 134 -16.91 -2.40 21.34
C CYS A 134 -15.43 -2.82 21.33
N TRP A 135 -14.65 -2.29 20.41
CA TRP A 135 -13.23 -2.63 20.23
C TRP A 135 -12.40 -2.33 21.49
N LYS A 136 -11.73 -3.34 22.05
CA LYS A 136 -11.04 -3.25 23.35
C LYS A 136 -9.94 -2.19 23.42
N HIS A 137 -9.24 -1.92 22.32
CA HIS A 137 -8.07 -1.04 22.28
C HIS A 137 -8.20 0.13 21.32
N MET A 138 -9.28 0.20 20.54
CA MET A 138 -9.46 1.24 19.54
C MET A 138 -9.96 2.53 20.19
N PRO A 139 -9.25 3.66 20.05
CA PRO A 139 -9.70 4.96 20.53
C PRO A 139 -11.04 5.36 19.91
N LEU A 140 -11.95 5.95 20.68
CA LEU A 140 -13.29 6.33 20.20
C LEU A 140 -13.26 7.31 19.03
N GLN A 141 -12.25 8.17 18.94
CA GLN A 141 -12.06 9.10 17.83
C GLN A 141 -11.80 8.42 16.47
N LEU A 142 -11.43 7.13 16.49
CA LEU A 142 -11.21 6.32 15.30
C LEU A 142 -12.46 5.54 14.85
N TYR A 143 -13.54 5.54 15.66
CA TYR A 143 -14.79 4.88 15.30
C TYR A 143 -15.41 5.52 14.05
N GLY A 144 -15.85 4.70 13.13
CA GLY A 144 -16.41 5.11 11.84
C GLY A 144 -15.39 5.67 10.85
N ARG A 145 -14.12 5.74 11.20
CA ARG A 145 -13.07 6.20 10.29
C ARG A 145 -12.63 5.07 9.34
N HIS A 146 -12.41 5.45 8.08
CA HIS A 146 -11.91 4.54 7.03
C HIS A 146 -10.38 4.59 6.91
N SER A 147 -9.67 5.24 7.83
CA SER A 147 -8.21 5.34 7.81
C SER A 147 -7.53 3.99 8.07
N LEU A 148 -6.32 3.84 7.56
CA LEU A 148 -5.52 2.64 7.76
C LEU A 148 -5.22 2.42 9.25
N GLU A 149 -4.98 3.48 10.03
CA GLU A 149 -4.85 3.42 11.49
C GLU A 149 -6.08 2.74 12.13
N SER A 150 -7.29 3.13 11.73
CA SER A 150 -8.52 2.53 12.27
C SER A 150 -8.67 1.05 11.88
N TYR A 151 -8.24 0.69 10.67
CA TYR A 151 -8.23 -0.70 10.23
C TYR A 151 -7.16 -1.54 10.92
N GLY A 152 -6.03 -0.96 11.31
CA GLY A 152 -5.04 -1.62 12.14
C GLY A 152 -5.66 -2.19 13.44
N TYR A 153 -6.51 -1.41 14.11
CA TYR A 153 -7.26 -1.90 15.28
C TYR A 153 -8.28 -2.98 14.93
N ARG A 154 -9.07 -2.80 13.85
CA ARG A 154 -10.12 -3.75 13.45
C ARG A 154 -9.57 -5.09 13.00
N LEU A 155 -8.39 -5.09 12.38
CA LEU A 155 -7.73 -6.29 11.85
C LEU A 155 -6.72 -6.88 12.82
N ASN A 156 -6.59 -6.28 14.03
CA ASN A 156 -5.59 -6.65 15.03
C ASN A 156 -4.15 -6.65 14.45
N GLU A 157 -3.87 -5.62 13.66
CA GLU A 157 -2.57 -5.31 13.07
C GLU A 157 -2.22 -3.88 13.43
N TYR A 158 -1.87 -3.67 14.70
CA TYR A 158 -1.70 -2.33 15.24
C TYR A 158 -0.48 -1.63 14.65
N LYS A 159 -0.70 -0.42 14.13
CA LYS A 159 0.34 0.53 13.75
C LYS A 159 0.84 1.25 14.99
N GLY A 160 2.14 1.33 15.17
CA GLY A 160 2.75 2.18 16.19
C GLY A 160 2.32 3.66 16.09
N ASN A 161 2.81 4.50 16.97
CA ASN A 161 2.49 5.93 17.01
C ASN A 161 3.43 6.80 16.14
N PHE A 162 4.24 6.23 15.27
CA PHE A 162 5.28 6.92 14.52
C PHE A 162 4.76 8.17 13.77
N GLY A 163 3.68 8.05 13.03
CA GLY A 163 3.11 9.16 12.25
C GLY A 163 2.71 10.40 13.05
N LYS A 164 2.68 10.33 14.40
CA LYS A 164 2.34 11.45 15.29
C LYS A 164 3.56 12.18 15.85
N THR A 165 4.73 11.59 15.77
CA THR A 165 5.94 12.03 16.48
C THR A 165 7.12 12.34 15.57
N THR A 166 7.02 12.03 14.27
CA THR A 166 8.14 12.15 13.34
C THR A 166 8.22 13.51 12.65
N ASP A 167 9.44 13.93 12.31
CA ASP A 167 9.67 14.98 11.31
C ASP A 167 9.73 14.35 9.92
N TRP A 168 8.72 14.65 9.10
CA TRP A 168 8.60 14.13 7.74
C TRP A 168 9.59 14.74 6.74
N LYS A 169 10.46 15.66 7.15
CA LYS A 169 11.40 16.34 6.25
C LYS A 169 12.57 15.46 5.85
N GLU A 170 13.01 14.60 6.74
CA GLU A 170 14.17 13.73 6.57
C GLU A 170 13.77 12.27 6.66
N TRP A 171 14.44 11.43 5.89
CA TRP A 171 14.27 9.98 5.97
C TRP A 171 14.77 9.45 7.32
N SER A 172 14.11 8.43 7.83
CA SER A 172 14.59 7.65 8.97
C SER A 172 14.22 6.17 8.81
N GLN A 173 14.93 5.29 9.51
CA GLN A 173 14.63 3.86 9.51
C GLN A 173 13.22 3.61 10.07
N GLU A 174 12.82 4.35 11.09
CA GLU A 174 11.49 4.25 11.68
C GLU A 174 10.38 4.64 10.68
N MET A 175 10.65 5.59 9.78
CA MET A 175 9.73 5.94 8.70
C MET A 175 9.58 4.78 7.71
N GLN A 176 10.67 4.12 7.37
CA GLN A 176 10.64 2.95 6.49
C GLN A 176 9.92 1.77 7.15
N ASP A 177 10.17 1.52 8.44
CA ASP A 177 9.48 0.47 9.21
C ASP A 177 7.97 0.76 9.31
N TYR A 178 7.59 2.03 9.43
CA TYR A 178 6.21 2.48 9.41
C TYR A 178 5.54 2.22 8.04
N CYS A 179 6.22 2.54 6.94
CA CYS A 179 5.77 2.25 5.58
C CYS A 179 5.54 0.73 5.38
N VAL A 180 6.45 -0.12 5.86
CA VAL A 180 6.29 -1.59 5.85
C VAL A 180 5.07 -2.03 6.64
N GLN A 181 4.85 -1.44 7.81
CA GLN A 181 3.67 -1.75 8.64
C GLN A 181 2.37 -1.35 7.94
N ASP A 182 2.34 -0.23 7.20
CA ASP A 182 1.18 0.21 6.44
C ASP A 182 0.86 -0.77 5.30
N VAL A 183 1.86 -1.29 4.63
CA VAL A 183 1.71 -2.35 3.63
C VAL A 183 1.14 -3.63 4.27
N ALA A 184 1.59 -4.03 5.46
CA ALA A 184 1.07 -5.20 6.16
C ALA A 184 -0.41 -5.05 6.53
N VAL A 185 -0.82 -3.88 7.04
CA VAL A 185 -2.24 -3.58 7.32
C VAL A 185 -3.06 -3.57 6.04
N THR A 186 -2.53 -2.94 4.97
CA THR A 186 -3.20 -2.85 3.67
C THR A 186 -3.39 -4.22 3.03
N THR A 187 -2.40 -5.11 3.14
CA THR A 187 -2.50 -6.51 2.67
C THR A 187 -3.63 -7.25 3.38
N LYS A 188 -3.72 -7.16 4.71
CA LYS A 188 -4.83 -7.75 5.47
C LYS A 188 -6.17 -7.14 5.09
N LEU A 189 -6.21 -5.83 4.88
CA LEU A 189 -7.43 -5.12 4.48
C LEU A 189 -7.87 -5.54 3.07
N CYS A 190 -6.97 -5.70 2.14
CA CYS A 190 -7.28 -6.21 0.79
C CYS A 190 -7.89 -7.62 0.88
N LYS A 191 -7.27 -8.52 1.65
CA LYS A 191 -7.81 -9.87 1.90
C LYS A 191 -9.21 -9.85 2.55
N HIS A 192 -9.45 -8.90 3.45
CA HIS A 192 -10.78 -8.69 4.03
C HIS A 192 -11.85 -8.35 2.96
N PHE A 193 -11.46 -7.62 1.90
CA PHE A 193 -12.37 -7.24 0.82
C PHE A 193 -12.48 -8.27 -0.31
N HIS A 194 -11.64 -9.31 -0.38
CA HIS A 194 -11.67 -10.33 -1.44
C HIS A 194 -13.05 -10.96 -1.63
N LYS A 195 -13.78 -11.24 -0.53
CA LYS A 195 -15.14 -11.78 -0.60
C LYS A 195 -16.13 -10.91 -1.37
N TYR A 196 -15.93 -9.59 -1.35
CA TYR A 196 -16.80 -8.65 -2.07
C TYR A 196 -16.39 -8.54 -3.55
N LEU A 197 -15.08 -8.62 -3.84
CA LEU A 197 -14.53 -8.53 -5.19
C LEU A 197 -14.85 -9.80 -6.01
N ASN A 198 -14.86 -10.96 -5.38
CA ASN A 198 -15.12 -12.25 -6.02
C ASN A 198 -16.61 -12.63 -6.07
N GLY A 199 -17.52 -11.73 -5.69
CA GLY A 199 -18.95 -11.97 -5.72
C GLY A 199 -19.46 -13.00 -4.68
N SER A 200 -18.63 -13.40 -3.74
CA SER A 200 -19.01 -14.26 -2.60
C SER A 200 -19.72 -13.38 -1.57
N ARG A 201 -21.06 -13.48 -1.50
CA ARG A 201 -21.88 -12.84 -0.46
C ARG A 201 -22.14 -13.79 0.67
#